data_b8df1667a184997ce6563f3e784c0bd8
#
_entry.id   b8df1667a184997ce6563f3e784c0bd8
#
_cell.length_a   1.000
_cell.length_b   1.000
_cell.length_c   1.000
_cell.angle_alpha   90.00
_cell.angle_beta   90.00
_cell.angle_gamma   90.00
#
_symmetry.space_group_name_H-M   'P 1'
#
loop_
_entity.id
_entity.type
_entity.pdbx_description
1 polymer ?
#
loop_
_entity_poly.entity_id
_entity_poly.type
_entity_poly.pdbx_seq_one_letter_code
_entity_poly.pdbx_strand_id
1 'polypeptide(L)'
;GIDIVDIARMEKAIRRDARIVEKILSPDEISQFIDRSTNGRIDILSKRFIESIAARFAAKEALAKSLSLSLFNIGLHNIEILKEENSDVPLVKLCEEVKKKFILQSVLFYLSISHSDASAVATVLATS
;
A
#
# COMPACT_ATOMS: atom_id res chain seq x y z
N GLY A 1 4.32 -5.38 12.82
CA GLY A 1 4.51 -6.21 11.63
C GLY A 1 5.56 -5.65 10.70
N ILE A 2 6.19 -6.52 9.98
CA ILE A 2 7.19 -6.17 8.98
C ILE A 2 6.97 -7.00 7.72
N ASP A 3 7.17 -6.40 6.56
CA ASP A 3 7.13 -7.11 5.30
C ASP A 3 8.15 -6.55 4.33
N ILE A 4 8.63 -7.39 3.42
CA ILE A 4 9.58 -7.02 2.38
C ILE A 4 9.05 -7.52 1.04
N VAL A 5 9.12 -6.66 0.02
CA VAL A 5 8.66 -6.97 -1.33
C VAL A 5 9.80 -6.75 -2.30
N ASP A 6 10.07 -7.77 -3.12
CA ASP A 6 11.06 -7.69 -4.20
C ASP A 6 10.47 -6.87 -5.35
N ILE A 7 11.14 -5.77 -5.70
CA ILE A 7 10.66 -4.83 -6.72
C ILE A 7 10.65 -5.48 -8.11
N ALA A 8 11.65 -6.30 -8.42
CA ALA A 8 11.70 -7.01 -9.72
C ALA A 8 10.55 -8.00 -9.86
N ARG A 9 10.15 -8.66 -8.78
CA ARG A 9 8.99 -9.56 -8.79
C ARG A 9 7.69 -8.80 -9.01
N MET A 10 7.56 -7.62 -8.40
CA MET A 10 6.39 -6.77 -8.62
C MET A 10 6.31 -6.33 -10.09
N GLU A 11 7.43 -5.91 -10.67
CA GLU A 11 7.47 -5.54 -12.09
C GLU A 11 7.02 -6.70 -12.98
N LYS A 12 7.55 -7.90 -12.73
CA LYS A 12 7.16 -9.10 -13.50
C LYS A 12 5.66 -9.39 -13.37
N ALA A 13 5.11 -9.23 -12.17
CA ALA A 13 3.70 -9.47 -11.94
C ALA A 13 2.83 -8.49 -12.73
N ILE A 14 3.20 -7.21 -12.74
CA ILE A 14 2.49 -6.17 -13.50
C ILE A 14 2.60 -6.42 -14.99
N ARG A 15 3.77 -6.80 -15.49
CA ARG A 15 3.97 -7.12 -16.91
C ARG A 15 3.15 -8.33 -17.36
N ARG A 16 2.99 -9.31 -16.46
CA ARG A 16 2.19 -10.50 -16.75
C ARG A 16 0.70 -10.19 -16.78
N ASP A 17 0.23 -9.37 -15.86
CA ASP A 17 -1.18 -9.02 -15.72
C ASP A 17 -1.32 -7.64 -15.08
N ALA A 18 -1.60 -6.63 -15.92
CA ALA A 18 -1.74 -5.25 -15.48
C ALA A 18 -2.89 -5.06 -14.47
N ARG A 19 -3.85 -5.99 -14.42
CA ARG A 19 -4.98 -5.92 -13.48
C ARG A 19 -4.54 -6.04 -12.03
N ILE A 20 -3.32 -6.52 -11.77
CA ILE A 20 -2.80 -6.61 -10.40
C ILE A 20 -2.69 -5.23 -9.76
N VAL A 21 -2.49 -4.17 -10.54
CA VAL A 21 -2.46 -2.80 -10.05
C VAL A 21 -3.78 -2.46 -9.36
N GLU A 22 -4.89 -2.75 -10.01
CA GLU A 22 -6.23 -2.47 -9.47
C GLU A 22 -6.62 -3.42 -8.34
N LYS A 23 -6.01 -4.59 -8.28
CA LYS A 23 -6.22 -5.52 -7.16
C LYS A 23 -5.53 -5.05 -5.88
N ILE A 24 -4.35 -4.45 -6.03
CA ILE A 24 -3.55 -3.98 -4.87
C ILE A 24 -3.99 -2.59 -4.43
N LEU A 25 -4.17 -1.67 -5.38
CA LEU A 25 -4.46 -0.26 -5.09
C LEU A 25 -5.94 0.05 -5.21
N SER A 26 -6.46 0.77 -4.23
CA SER A 26 -7.81 1.32 -4.30
C SER A 26 -7.88 2.47 -5.33
N PRO A 27 -9.09 2.86 -5.77
CA PRO A 27 -9.23 4.03 -6.65
C PRO A 27 -8.59 5.30 -6.07
N ASP A 28 -8.70 5.54 -4.78
CA ASP A 28 -8.10 6.70 -4.13
C ASP A 28 -6.58 6.64 -4.16
N GLU A 29 -6.00 5.45 -3.95
CA GLU A 29 -4.56 5.28 -4.05
C GLU A 29 -4.08 5.51 -5.49
N ILE A 30 -4.81 4.98 -6.48
CA ILE A 30 -4.48 5.17 -7.89
C ILE A 30 -4.53 6.65 -8.26
N SER A 31 -5.54 7.39 -7.77
CA SER A 31 -5.69 8.79 -8.09
C SER A 31 -4.52 9.64 -7.62
N GLN A 32 -3.82 9.23 -6.57
CA GLN A 32 -2.62 9.93 -6.09
C GLN A 32 -1.41 9.81 -7.02
N PHE A 33 -1.43 8.86 -7.95
CA PHE A 33 -0.38 8.73 -8.97
C PHE A 33 -0.67 9.52 -10.24
N ILE A 34 -1.85 10.11 -10.37
CA ILE A 34 -2.20 10.91 -11.55
C ILE A 34 -1.39 12.19 -11.52
N ASP A 35 -0.51 12.33 -12.51
CA ASP A 35 0.36 13.49 -12.65
C ASP A 35 -0.24 14.44 -13.69
N ARG A 36 -0.37 15.70 -13.32
CA ARG A 36 -0.86 16.75 -14.22
C ARG A 36 0.03 16.93 -15.45
N SER A 37 1.34 16.65 -15.32
CA SER A 37 2.29 16.78 -16.42
C SER A 37 2.09 15.70 -17.49
N THR A 38 1.41 14.61 -17.18
CA THR A 38 1.18 13.48 -18.10
C THR A 38 -0.26 13.40 -18.60
N ASN A 39 -1.04 14.47 -18.45
CA ASN A 39 -2.47 14.51 -18.82
C ASN A 39 -3.31 13.43 -18.12
N GLY A 40 -2.98 13.14 -16.87
CA GLY A 40 -3.71 12.15 -16.09
C GLY A 40 -3.35 10.70 -16.38
N ARG A 41 -2.31 10.46 -17.17
CA ARG A 41 -1.85 9.11 -17.46
C ARG A 41 -0.88 8.61 -16.41
N ILE A 42 -0.96 7.32 -16.11
CA ILE A 42 -0.02 6.64 -15.21
C ILE A 42 0.78 5.64 -16.04
N ASP A 43 2.10 5.76 -16.01
CA ASP A 43 2.97 4.73 -16.56
C ASP A 43 3.20 3.67 -15.47
N ILE A 44 2.45 2.57 -15.56
CA ILE A 44 2.50 1.49 -14.56
C ILE A 44 3.80 0.69 -14.60
N LEU A 45 4.64 0.92 -15.63
CA LEU A 45 5.96 0.27 -15.73
C LEU A 45 7.09 1.23 -15.41
N SER A 46 6.80 2.47 -15.01
CA SER A 46 7.85 3.37 -14.56
C SER A 46 8.46 2.87 -13.26
N LYS A 47 9.75 3.11 -13.08
CA LYS A 47 10.46 2.72 -11.86
C LYS A 47 9.76 3.28 -10.61
N ARG A 48 9.39 4.56 -10.65
CA ARG A 48 8.73 5.24 -9.54
C ARG A 48 7.40 4.58 -9.17
N PHE A 49 6.60 4.22 -10.16
CA PHE A 49 5.31 3.57 -9.91
C PHE A 49 5.50 2.18 -9.33
N ILE A 50 6.40 1.38 -9.89
CA ILE A 50 6.66 0.01 -9.42
C ILE A 50 7.19 0.02 -7.99
N GLU A 51 8.12 0.92 -7.66
CA GLU A 51 8.62 1.07 -6.29
C GLU A 51 7.49 1.46 -5.33
N SER A 52 6.60 2.36 -5.75
CA SER A 52 5.50 2.83 -4.93
C SER A 52 4.44 1.76 -4.67
N ILE A 53 4.08 0.98 -5.68
CA ILE A 53 3.10 -0.11 -5.49
C ILE A 53 3.70 -1.24 -4.65
N ALA A 54 5.00 -1.54 -4.83
CA ALA A 54 5.68 -2.53 -4.00
C ALA A 54 5.71 -2.08 -2.53
N ALA A 55 5.99 -0.81 -2.27
CA ALA A 55 5.99 -0.26 -0.92
C ALA A 55 4.60 -0.31 -0.28
N ARG A 56 3.55 0.01 -1.03
CA ARG A 56 2.18 -0.06 -0.53
C ARG A 56 1.73 -1.48 -0.25
N PHE A 57 2.10 -2.40 -1.12
CA PHE A 57 1.81 -3.82 -0.89
C PHE A 57 2.50 -4.32 0.38
N ALA A 58 3.79 -3.98 0.56
CA ALA A 58 4.51 -4.32 1.78
C ALA A 58 3.84 -3.72 3.03
N ALA A 59 3.38 -2.48 2.94
CA ALA A 59 2.70 -1.81 4.06
C ALA A 59 1.39 -2.51 4.42
N LYS A 60 0.60 -2.91 3.44
CA LYS A 60 -0.67 -3.62 3.67
C LYS A 60 -0.43 -5.00 4.32
N GLU A 61 0.58 -5.73 3.85
CA GLU A 61 0.97 -6.99 4.46
C GLU A 61 1.47 -6.81 5.90
N ALA A 62 2.31 -5.79 6.12
CA ALA A 62 2.83 -5.51 7.45
C ALA A 62 1.72 -5.13 8.44
N LEU A 63 0.72 -4.38 7.97
CA LEU A 63 -0.44 -4.03 8.78
C LEU A 63 -1.22 -5.28 9.18
N ALA A 64 -1.52 -6.15 8.22
CA ALA A 64 -2.23 -7.39 8.49
C ALA A 64 -1.46 -8.24 9.51
N LYS A 65 -0.15 -8.35 9.36
CA LYS A 65 0.70 -9.07 10.32
C LYS A 65 0.65 -8.46 11.71
N SER A 66 0.60 -7.13 11.82
CA SER A 66 0.53 -6.46 13.12
C SER A 66 -0.76 -6.79 13.88
N LEU A 67 -1.80 -7.17 13.17
CA LEU A 67 -3.10 -7.55 13.73
C LEU A 67 -3.29 -9.06 13.81
N SER A 68 -2.30 -9.84 13.40
CA SER A 68 -2.40 -11.31 13.26
C SER A 68 -3.56 -11.73 12.34
N LEU A 69 -3.82 -10.91 11.32
CA LEU A 69 -4.84 -11.16 10.30
C LEU A 69 -4.18 -11.38 8.95
N SER A 70 -4.91 -11.99 8.01
CA SER A 70 -4.47 -12.09 6.63
C SER A 70 -5.04 -10.95 5.80
N LEU A 71 -4.35 -10.53 4.74
CA LEU A 71 -4.87 -9.56 3.79
C LEU A 71 -6.15 -10.06 3.12
N PHE A 72 -6.28 -11.37 2.95
CA PHE A 72 -7.49 -11.97 2.39
C PHE A 72 -8.72 -11.64 3.25
N ASN A 73 -8.58 -11.70 4.57
CA ASN A 73 -9.69 -11.43 5.49
C ASN A 73 -10.01 -9.94 5.60
N ILE A 74 -8.99 -9.08 5.48
CA ILE A 74 -9.19 -7.62 5.55
C ILE A 74 -9.68 -7.07 4.21
N GLY A 75 -9.05 -7.51 3.12
CA GLY A 75 -9.25 -6.96 1.79
C GLY A 75 -8.25 -5.86 1.47
N LEU A 76 -7.56 -5.99 0.34
CA LEU A 76 -6.48 -5.07 -0.06
C LEU A 76 -6.95 -3.62 -0.19
N HIS A 77 -8.16 -3.39 -0.73
CA HIS A 77 -8.70 -2.04 -0.91
C HIS A 77 -9.18 -1.39 0.40
N ASN A 78 -9.37 -2.20 1.42
CA ASN A 78 -9.84 -1.72 2.73
C ASN A 78 -8.72 -1.11 3.57
N ILE A 79 -7.47 -1.28 3.13
CA ILE A 79 -6.31 -0.60 3.67
C ILE A 79 -5.79 0.33 2.59
N GLU A 80 -5.78 1.63 2.87
CA GLU A 80 -5.26 2.62 1.93
C GLU A 80 -4.03 3.30 2.52
N ILE A 81 -2.98 3.37 1.72
CA ILE A 81 -1.75 4.06 2.08
C ILE A 81 -1.71 5.33 1.24
N LEU A 82 -2.04 6.43 1.86
CA LEU A 82 -2.22 7.71 1.20
C LEU A 82 -1.17 8.70 1.69
N LYS A 83 -0.92 9.75 0.93
CA LYS A 83 -0.10 10.88 1.36
C LYS A 83 -0.99 12.10 1.49
N GLU A 84 -0.79 12.88 2.55
CA GLU A 84 -1.42 14.19 2.65
C GLU A 84 -0.84 15.14 1.64
N GLU A 85 -1.62 16.14 1.25
CA GLU A 85 -1.16 17.22 0.38
C GLU A 85 0.05 17.92 1.01
N ASN A 86 1.10 18.11 0.22
CA ASN A 86 2.36 18.74 0.65
C ASN A 86 3.14 17.98 1.73
N SER A 87 2.90 16.67 1.87
CA SER A 87 3.64 15.84 2.80
C SER A 87 4.09 14.55 2.12
N ASP A 88 5.32 14.11 2.44
CA ASP A 88 5.84 12.81 2.00
C ASP A 88 5.54 11.70 3.00
N VAL A 89 4.92 12.03 4.14
CA VAL A 89 4.63 11.07 5.19
C VAL A 89 3.41 10.24 4.79
N PRO A 90 3.53 8.91 4.72
CA PRO A 90 2.39 8.05 4.39
C PRO A 90 1.41 7.97 5.57
N LEU A 91 0.13 7.98 5.25
CA LEU A 91 -0.95 7.79 6.20
C LEU A 91 -1.68 6.49 5.92
N VAL A 92 -2.01 5.77 6.97
CA VAL A 92 -2.83 4.57 6.89
C VAL A 92 -4.29 4.94 7.11
N LYS A 93 -5.14 4.56 6.16
CA LYS A 93 -6.59 4.69 6.31
C LYS A 93 -7.21 3.31 6.23
N LEU A 94 -7.91 2.92 7.27
CA LEU A 94 -8.61 1.65 7.33
C LEU A 94 -10.11 1.88 7.16
N CYS A 95 -10.75 1.04 6.35
CA CYS A 95 -12.18 1.09 6.10
C CYS A 95 -12.97 0.93 7.42
N GLU A 96 -14.02 1.73 7.60
CA GLU A 96 -14.84 1.70 8.82
C GLU A 96 -15.47 0.34 9.08
N GLU A 97 -15.90 -0.36 8.04
CA GLU A 97 -16.48 -1.70 8.17
C GLU A 97 -15.48 -2.70 8.74
N VAL A 98 -14.23 -2.61 8.31
CA VAL A 98 -13.15 -3.46 8.82
C VAL A 98 -12.83 -3.12 10.26
N LYS A 99 -12.81 -1.84 10.62
CA LYS A 99 -12.63 -1.41 12.01
C LYS A 99 -13.68 -1.99 12.92
N LYS A 100 -14.95 -1.98 12.49
CA LYS A 100 -16.06 -2.55 13.26
C LYS A 100 -15.95 -4.06 13.38
N LYS A 101 -15.69 -4.73 12.26
CA LYS A 101 -15.63 -6.19 12.20
C LYS A 101 -14.56 -6.77 13.13
N PHE A 102 -13.40 -6.13 13.21
CA PHE A 102 -12.27 -6.60 14.00
C PHE A 102 -12.04 -5.81 15.28
N ILE A 103 -12.96 -4.92 15.63
CA ILE A 103 -12.92 -4.11 16.87
C ILE A 103 -11.63 -3.30 16.95
N LEU A 104 -11.39 -2.48 15.90
CA LEU A 104 -10.16 -1.71 15.75
C LEU A 104 -10.34 -0.20 15.92
N GLN A 105 -11.49 0.26 16.42
CA GLN A 105 -11.80 1.69 16.47
C GLN A 105 -10.81 2.49 17.33
N SER A 106 -10.22 1.88 18.36
CA SER A 106 -9.26 2.55 19.23
C SER A 106 -7.80 2.22 18.88
N VAL A 107 -7.57 1.46 17.79
CA VAL A 107 -6.21 1.08 17.39
C VAL A 107 -5.59 2.18 16.54
N LEU A 108 -4.37 2.57 16.91
CA LEU A 108 -3.56 3.50 16.13
C LEU A 108 -2.48 2.73 15.39
N PHE A 109 -2.19 3.17 14.17
CA PHE A 109 -1.17 2.55 13.34
C PHE A 109 -0.05 3.54 13.05
N TYR A 110 1.18 3.07 13.22
CA TYR A 110 2.37 3.81 12.88
C TYR A 110 3.10 3.05 11.78
N LEU A 111 3.35 3.72 10.66
CA LEU A 111 3.90 3.13 9.45
C LEU A 111 5.25 3.75 9.12
N SER A 112 6.25 2.91 8.83
CA SER A 112 7.50 3.32 8.22
C SER A 112 7.75 2.50 6.97
N ILE A 113 8.17 3.16 5.90
CA ILE A 113 8.48 2.54 4.63
C ILE A 113 9.87 2.97 4.19
N SER A 114 10.64 2.03 3.66
CA SER A 114 11.93 2.30 3.05
C SER A 114 12.11 1.41 1.83
N HIS A 115 12.90 1.86 0.87
CA HIS A 115 13.21 1.03 -0.29
C HIS A 115 14.63 1.28 -0.79
N SER A 116 15.16 0.26 -1.45
CA SER A 116 16.36 0.31 -2.28
C SER A 116 15.95 0.04 -3.72
N ASP A 117 16.91 -0.11 -4.61
CA ASP A 117 16.61 -0.51 -5.99
C ASP A 117 16.04 -1.93 -6.08
N ALA A 118 16.32 -2.79 -5.10
CA ALA A 118 15.93 -4.19 -5.12
C ALA A 118 14.66 -4.50 -4.33
N SER A 119 14.42 -3.79 -3.23
CA SER A 119 13.38 -4.17 -2.27
C SER A 119 12.67 -2.98 -1.66
N ALA A 120 11.39 -3.16 -1.36
CA ALA A 120 10.62 -2.26 -0.50
C ALA A 120 10.35 -2.96 0.82
N VAL A 121 10.50 -2.23 1.92
CA VAL A 121 10.28 -2.74 3.28
C VAL A 121 9.30 -1.82 3.99
N ALA A 122 8.35 -2.42 4.70
CA ALA A 122 7.43 -1.66 5.53
C ALA A 122 7.36 -2.27 6.94
N THR A 123 7.26 -1.40 7.93
CA THR A 123 6.98 -1.80 9.30
C THR A 123 5.71 -1.10 9.77
N VAL A 124 4.87 -1.82 10.50
CA VAL A 124 3.66 -1.27 11.09
C VAL A 124 3.62 -1.64 12.57
N LEU A 125 3.43 -0.64 13.40
CA LEU A 125 3.15 -0.81 14.82
C LEU A 125 1.68 -0.48 15.06
N ALA A 126 0.94 -1.42 15.63
CA ALA A 126 -0.45 -1.20 16.04
C ALA A 126 -0.49 -1.07 17.56
N THR A 127 -1.11 -0.01 18.05
CA THR A 127 -1.27 0.23 19.49
C THR A 127 -2.72 0.55 19.83
N SER A 128 -3.09 0.30 21.07
CA SER A 128 -4.43 0.66 21.58
C SER A 128 -4.36 1.84 22.55
#